data_5ae0c722ea75ffda5cc251c48ba95389
#
_entry.id   5ae0c722ea75ffda5cc251c48ba95389
#
_cell.length_a   1.000
_cell.length_b   1.000
_cell.length_c   1.000
_cell.angle_alpha   90.00
_cell.angle_beta   90.00
_cell.angle_gamma   90.00
#
_symmetry.space_group_name_H-M   'P 1'
#
loop_
_entity.id
_entity.type
_entity.pdbx_description
1 polymer ?
#
loop_
_entity_poly.entity_id
_entity_poly.type
_entity_poly.pdbx_seq_one_letter_code
_entity_poly.pdbx_strand_id
1 'polypeptide(L)'
;MEYAGKRRKLILERVKAQLREEEDSLFLSDIDCDNWNGAFDMLNERFWNGSLQKIPVLLTAQKKSLGLYFHNKRIELSTNKSLIGTQMLGVLLHEMCHHSVEQRFRHGRENGRGGRVIGHGKEWKSEMRRVGYVGKVTRYTGSERFMGGLV
;
A
#
# COMPACT_ATOMS: atom_id res chain seq x y z
N MET A 1 37.63 -10.42 -14.41
CA MET A 1 37.48 -9.61 -13.18
C MET A 1 36.15 -8.85 -13.12
N GLU A 2 35.64 -8.24 -14.18
CA GLU A 2 34.32 -7.58 -14.18
C GLU A 2 33.16 -8.52 -13.87
N TYR A 3 33.23 -9.77 -14.27
CA TYR A 3 32.20 -10.78 -14.06
C TYR A 3 32.01 -11.12 -12.58
N ALA A 4 33.09 -11.21 -11.81
CA ALA A 4 33.05 -11.51 -10.38
C ALA A 4 32.44 -10.35 -9.57
N GLY A 5 32.71 -9.11 -9.96
CA GLY A 5 32.16 -7.92 -9.33
C GLY A 5 30.65 -7.80 -9.51
N LYS A 6 30.17 -8.02 -10.73
CA LYS A 6 28.73 -8.01 -11.05
C LYS A 6 27.97 -9.10 -10.29
N ARG A 7 28.54 -10.30 -10.19
CA ARG A 7 27.94 -11.41 -9.47
C ARG A 7 27.84 -11.14 -7.96
N ARG A 8 28.90 -10.57 -7.37
CA ARG A 8 28.88 -10.17 -5.95
C ARG A 8 27.81 -9.10 -5.67
N LYS A 9 27.68 -8.13 -6.54
CA LYS A 9 26.67 -7.07 -6.43
C LYS A 9 25.26 -7.63 -6.47
N LEU A 10 24.97 -8.56 -7.40
CA LEU A 10 23.68 -9.23 -7.51
C LEU A 10 23.33 -10.05 -6.27
N ILE A 11 24.30 -10.78 -5.70
CA ILE A 11 24.11 -11.54 -4.47
C ILE A 11 23.79 -10.61 -3.31
N LEU A 12 24.54 -9.53 -3.17
CA LEU A 12 24.32 -8.55 -2.10
C LEU A 12 22.93 -7.90 -2.21
N GLU A 13 22.48 -7.55 -3.41
CA GLU A 13 21.14 -6.96 -3.62
C GLU A 13 20.03 -7.97 -3.28
N ARG A 14 20.21 -9.26 -3.59
CA ARG A 14 19.26 -10.31 -3.20
C ARG A 14 19.19 -10.48 -1.69
N VAL A 15 20.32 -10.47 -1.01
CA VAL A 15 20.35 -10.55 0.46
C VAL A 15 19.65 -9.35 1.09
N LYS A 16 19.91 -8.14 0.60
CA LYS A 16 19.23 -6.92 1.08
C LYS A 16 17.73 -6.95 0.85
N ALA A 17 17.29 -7.47 -0.30
CA ALA A 17 15.86 -7.62 -0.60
C ALA A 17 15.19 -8.60 0.36
N GLN A 18 15.83 -9.74 0.61
CA GLN A 18 15.33 -10.76 1.54
C GLN A 18 15.23 -10.22 2.98
N LEU A 19 16.23 -9.48 3.44
CA LEU A 19 16.22 -8.85 4.77
C LEU A 19 15.09 -7.85 4.89
N ARG A 20 14.81 -7.05 3.85
CA ARG A 20 13.67 -6.13 3.84
C ARG A 20 12.33 -6.85 3.91
N GLU A 21 12.17 -7.96 3.20
CA GLU A 21 10.96 -8.78 3.26
C GLU A 21 10.72 -9.31 4.68
N GLU A 22 11.76 -9.77 5.35
CA GLU A 22 11.67 -10.25 6.72
C GLU A 22 11.31 -9.14 7.70
N GLU A 23 11.94 -7.96 7.58
CA GLU A 23 11.62 -6.79 8.40
C GLU A 23 10.17 -6.34 8.20
N ASP A 24 9.70 -6.27 6.96
CA ASP A 24 8.34 -5.87 6.65
C ASP A 24 7.34 -6.90 7.16
N SER A 25 7.64 -8.18 7.06
CA SER A 25 6.81 -9.26 7.61
C SER A 25 6.66 -9.16 9.13
N LEU A 26 7.77 -8.92 9.84
CA LEU A 26 7.76 -8.71 11.29
C LEU A 26 6.95 -7.46 11.68
N PHE A 27 7.16 -6.37 10.98
CA PHE A 27 6.41 -5.13 11.20
C PHE A 27 4.91 -5.36 11.07
N LEU A 28 4.48 -6.06 10.03
CA LEU A 28 3.07 -6.30 9.78
C LEU A 28 2.44 -7.24 10.80
N SER A 29 3.20 -8.21 11.33
CA SER A 29 2.71 -9.10 12.37
C SER A 29 2.41 -8.36 13.68
N ASP A 30 3.02 -7.20 13.91
CA ASP A 30 2.79 -6.37 15.08
C ASP A 30 1.57 -5.46 14.98
N ILE A 31 0.95 -5.36 13.79
CA ILE A 31 -0.23 -4.52 13.60
C ILE A 31 -1.46 -5.21 14.15
N ASP A 32 -2.19 -4.49 15.02
CA ASP A 32 -3.49 -4.92 15.53
C ASP A 32 -4.56 -4.77 14.46
N CYS A 33 -5.00 -5.88 13.90
CA CYS A 33 -6.05 -5.92 12.86
C CYS A 33 -7.46 -5.67 13.41
N ASP A 34 -7.63 -5.45 14.70
CA ASP A 34 -8.89 -5.00 15.29
C ASP A 34 -8.95 -3.47 15.43
N ASN A 35 -7.84 -2.79 15.24
CA ASN A 35 -7.74 -1.33 15.30
C ASN A 35 -7.27 -0.76 13.95
N TRP A 36 -8.18 -0.56 13.02
CA TRP A 36 -7.85 -0.14 11.66
C TRP A 36 -7.35 1.31 11.57
N ASN A 37 -7.80 2.19 12.45
CA ASN A 37 -7.27 3.55 12.54
C ASN A 37 -5.83 3.55 13.07
N GLY A 38 -5.52 2.69 14.03
CA GLY A 38 -4.17 2.46 14.51
C GLY A 38 -3.29 1.81 13.43
N ALA A 39 -3.83 0.88 12.66
CA ALA A 39 -3.15 0.28 11.53
C ALA A 39 -2.78 1.33 10.47
N PHE A 40 -3.70 2.25 10.16
CA PHE A 40 -3.41 3.40 9.29
C PHE A 40 -2.20 4.19 9.80
N ASP A 41 -2.18 4.54 11.07
CA ASP A 41 -1.09 5.31 11.66
C ASP A 41 0.26 4.58 11.55
N MET A 42 0.28 3.29 11.82
CA MET A 42 1.50 2.49 11.73
C MET A 42 2.01 2.38 10.29
N LEU A 43 1.12 2.13 9.34
CA LEU A 43 1.47 2.08 7.91
C LEU A 43 1.92 3.45 7.39
N ASN A 44 1.26 4.52 7.81
CA ASN A 44 1.64 5.88 7.47
C ASN A 44 3.05 6.21 7.95
N GLU A 45 3.38 5.89 9.18
CA GLU A 45 4.72 6.09 9.73
C GLU A 45 5.75 5.26 8.96
N ARG A 46 5.47 4.00 8.69
CA ARG A 46 6.41 3.08 8.02
C ARG A 46 6.70 3.49 6.58
N PHE A 47 5.69 3.84 5.79
CA PHE A 47 5.82 4.03 4.34
C PHE A 47 5.81 5.48 3.89
N TRP A 48 5.35 6.40 4.72
CA TRP A 48 5.23 7.81 4.39
C TRP A 48 5.82 8.75 5.44
N ASN A 49 6.53 8.22 6.42
CA ASN A 49 7.08 8.99 7.55
C ASN A 49 6.03 9.87 8.24
N GLY A 50 4.80 9.39 8.34
CA GLY A 50 3.70 10.14 8.94
C GLY A 50 3.15 11.30 8.11
N SER A 51 3.55 11.42 6.85
CA SER A 51 3.20 12.57 6.01
C SER A 51 1.81 12.53 5.39
N LEU A 52 1.14 11.39 5.40
CA LEU A 52 -0.24 11.32 4.92
C LEU A 52 -1.18 12.00 5.91
N GLN A 53 -2.11 12.79 5.38
CA GLN A 53 -3.18 13.35 6.17
C GLN A 53 -4.02 12.24 6.80
N LYS A 54 -4.28 12.36 8.09
CA LYS A 54 -5.11 11.39 8.81
C LYS A 54 -6.55 11.46 8.31
N ILE A 55 -7.07 10.33 7.87
CA ILE A 55 -8.48 10.15 7.54
C ILE A 55 -8.99 8.90 8.25
N PRO A 56 -10.28 8.84 8.61
CA PRO A 56 -10.81 7.67 9.31
C PRO A 56 -10.87 6.44 8.41
N VAL A 57 -10.65 5.29 9.01
CA VAL A 57 -10.83 3.98 8.40
C VAL A 57 -12.06 3.34 9.03
N LEU A 58 -13.04 2.98 8.20
CA LEU A 58 -14.31 2.41 8.62
C LEU A 58 -14.48 1.01 8.06
N LEU A 59 -15.06 0.13 8.86
CA LEU A 59 -15.56 -1.16 8.39
C LEU A 59 -17.01 -0.99 7.93
N THR A 60 -17.30 -1.43 6.72
CA THR A 60 -18.64 -1.30 6.14
C THR A 60 -19.09 -2.61 5.50
N ALA A 61 -20.40 -2.81 5.42
CA ALA A 61 -20.99 -3.97 4.77
C ALA A 61 -21.20 -3.77 3.25
N GLN A 62 -20.52 -2.78 2.65
CA GLN A 62 -20.66 -2.53 1.22
C GLN A 62 -20.15 -3.73 0.40
N LYS A 63 -20.79 -3.97 -0.77
CA LYS A 63 -20.53 -5.13 -1.62
C LYS A 63 -19.80 -4.79 -2.93
N LYS A 64 -19.50 -3.52 -3.17
CA LYS A 64 -18.95 -3.03 -4.44
C LYS A 64 -17.49 -3.44 -4.65
N SER A 65 -16.69 -3.44 -3.59
CA SER A 65 -15.26 -3.72 -3.67
C SER A 65 -14.71 -4.18 -2.33
N LEU A 66 -13.45 -4.58 -2.29
CA LEU A 66 -12.75 -4.96 -1.06
C LEU A 66 -12.52 -3.75 -0.16
N GLY A 67 -12.26 -2.59 -0.75
CA GLY A 67 -12.10 -1.32 -0.07
C GLY A 67 -12.47 -0.17 -0.98
N LEU A 68 -12.70 0.98 -0.40
CA LEU A 68 -13.03 2.22 -1.10
C LEU A 68 -12.27 3.38 -0.48
N TYR A 69 -11.71 4.22 -1.33
CA TYR A 69 -11.12 5.48 -0.92
C TYR A 69 -12.03 6.64 -1.35
N PHE A 70 -12.46 7.43 -0.39
CA PHE A 70 -13.22 8.64 -0.64
C PHE A 70 -12.29 9.84 -0.45
N HIS A 71 -12.19 10.65 -1.44
CA HIS A 71 -11.35 11.83 -1.56
C HIS A 71 -11.19 12.61 -0.26
N ASN A 72 -10.03 12.49 0.40
CA ASN A 72 -9.69 13.21 1.63
C ASN A 72 -10.72 13.07 2.76
N LYS A 73 -11.59 12.08 2.71
CA LYS A 73 -12.67 11.92 3.69
C LYS A 73 -12.52 10.69 4.55
N ARG A 74 -12.34 9.52 3.92
CA ARG A 74 -12.28 8.25 4.63
C ARG A 74 -11.83 7.12 3.72
N ILE A 75 -11.42 6.05 4.34
CA ILE A 75 -11.25 4.73 3.71
C ILE A 75 -12.30 3.79 4.29
N GLU A 76 -12.96 3.02 3.44
CA GLU A 76 -13.86 1.95 3.86
C GLU A 76 -13.27 0.60 3.51
N LEU A 77 -13.30 -0.34 4.46
CA LEU A 77 -12.92 -1.72 4.27
C LEU A 77 -14.17 -2.58 4.35
N SER A 78 -14.38 -3.44 3.35
CA SER A 78 -15.58 -4.26 3.27
C SER A 78 -15.52 -5.44 4.24
N THR A 79 -16.58 -5.64 5.02
CA THR A 79 -16.77 -6.82 5.86
C THR A 79 -17.51 -7.96 5.14
N ASN A 80 -17.97 -7.73 3.91
CA ASN A 80 -18.69 -8.74 3.12
C ASN A 80 -17.78 -9.76 2.43
N LYS A 81 -16.47 -9.55 2.47
CA LYS A 81 -15.49 -10.48 1.90
C LYS A 81 -14.82 -11.26 3.02
N SER A 82 -14.67 -12.57 2.84
CA SER A 82 -14.02 -13.44 3.81
C SER A 82 -12.50 -13.28 3.76
N LEU A 83 -12.01 -12.07 4.07
CA LEU A 83 -10.59 -11.77 4.13
C LEU A 83 -10.07 -11.89 5.56
N ILE A 84 -8.91 -12.49 5.72
CA ILE A 84 -8.18 -12.48 7.00
C ILE A 84 -7.49 -11.13 7.23
N GLY A 85 -7.10 -10.85 8.47
CA GLY A 85 -6.52 -9.55 8.86
C GLY A 85 -5.36 -9.08 7.98
N THR A 86 -4.43 -9.98 7.63
CA THR A 86 -3.29 -9.63 6.76
C THR A 86 -3.71 -9.26 5.34
N GLN A 87 -4.75 -9.89 4.81
CA GLN A 87 -5.32 -9.53 3.52
C GLN A 87 -6.01 -8.15 3.58
N MET A 88 -6.71 -7.88 4.68
CA MET A 88 -7.32 -6.57 4.93
C MET A 88 -6.27 -5.45 5.05
N LEU A 89 -5.12 -5.71 5.65
CA LEU A 89 -4.00 -4.77 5.66
C LEU A 89 -3.54 -4.42 4.25
N GLY A 90 -3.49 -5.40 3.37
CA GLY A 90 -3.19 -5.18 1.95
C GLY A 90 -4.21 -4.28 1.28
N VAL A 91 -5.49 -4.48 1.56
CA VAL A 91 -6.57 -3.60 1.06
C VAL A 91 -6.40 -2.19 1.61
N LEU A 92 -6.14 -2.02 2.90
CA LEU A 92 -5.90 -0.73 3.50
C LEU A 92 -4.71 -0.02 2.83
N LEU A 93 -3.61 -0.71 2.63
CA LEU A 93 -2.43 -0.16 1.99
C LEU A 93 -2.71 0.27 0.53
N HIS A 94 -3.50 -0.51 -0.20
CA HIS A 94 -3.97 -0.17 -1.53
C HIS A 94 -4.72 1.18 -1.53
N GLU A 95 -5.65 1.36 -0.61
CA GLU A 95 -6.44 2.60 -0.51
C GLU A 95 -5.58 3.77 0.00
N MET A 96 -4.62 3.51 0.88
CA MET A 96 -3.66 4.54 1.33
C MET A 96 -2.76 5.01 0.18
N CYS A 97 -2.43 4.13 -0.77
CA CYS A 97 -1.71 4.53 -1.97
C CYS A 97 -2.52 5.49 -2.85
N HIS A 98 -3.84 5.29 -2.97
CA HIS A 98 -4.71 6.27 -3.62
C HIS A 98 -4.70 7.61 -2.89
N HIS A 99 -4.76 7.58 -1.56
CA HIS A 99 -4.70 8.78 -0.74
C HIS A 99 -3.36 9.53 -0.90
N SER A 100 -2.26 8.81 -0.91
CA SER A 100 -0.94 9.36 -1.13
C SER A 100 -0.81 10.05 -2.49
N VAL A 101 -1.24 9.37 -3.54
CA VAL A 101 -1.19 9.90 -4.92
C VAL A 101 -2.03 11.18 -5.01
N GLU A 102 -3.22 11.18 -4.46
CA GLU A 102 -4.07 12.34 -4.47
C GLU A 102 -3.47 13.51 -3.68
N GLN A 103 -2.95 13.26 -2.49
CA GLN A 103 -2.33 14.29 -1.68
C GLN A 103 -1.13 14.94 -2.38
N ARG A 104 -0.33 14.15 -3.10
CA ARG A 104 0.87 14.65 -3.79
C ARG A 104 0.58 15.34 -5.12
N PHE A 105 -0.35 14.84 -5.90
CA PHE A 105 -0.54 15.28 -7.28
C PHE A 105 -1.70 16.25 -7.47
N ARG A 106 -2.67 16.26 -6.55
CA ARG A 106 -3.80 17.18 -6.64
C ARG A 106 -3.43 18.62 -6.37
N HIS A 107 -2.50 18.88 -5.44
CA HIS A 107 -2.04 20.23 -5.12
C HIS A 107 -1.43 20.97 -6.31
N GLY A 108 -0.79 20.27 -7.23
CA GLY A 108 -0.27 20.87 -8.46
C GLY A 108 -1.32 21.13 -9.54
N ARG A 109 -2.57 20.78 -9.31
CA ARG A 109 -3.64 20.78 -10.32
C ARG A 109 -4.86 21.62 -9.92
N GLU A 110 -4.79 22.36 -8.85
CA GLU A 110 -5.87 23.21 -8.35
C GLU A 110 -6.33 24.27 -9.36
N ASN A 111 -5.51 24.58 -10.36
CA ASN A 111 -5.81 25.52 -11.42
C ASN A 111 -6.51 24.91 -12.65
N GLY A 112 -6.96 23.68 -12.57
CA GLY A 112 -7.75 23.02 -13.63
C GLY A 112 -7.00 22.68 -14.91
N ARG A 113 -5.67 22.83 -14.93
CA ARG A 113 -4.82 22.60 -16.12
C ARG A 113 -3.96 21.33 -16.06
N GLY A 114 -4.00 20.61 -14.96
CA GLY A 114 -3.28 19.34 -14.81
C GLY A 114 -4.13 18.18 -15.30
N GLY A 115 -3.56 17.23 -15.99
CA GLY A 115 -4.25 16.00 -16.37
C GLY A 115 -4.89 15.31 -15.16
N ARG A 116 -5.95 14.59 -15.38
CA ARG A 116 -6.66 13.83 -14.35
C ARG A 116 -5.75 12.79 -13.73
N VAL A 117 -5.68 12.70 -12.40
CA VAL A 117 -5.09 11.55 -11.73
C VAL A 117 -6.03 10.38 -11.94
N ILE A 118 -5.57 9.39 -12.71
CA ILE A 118 -6.34 8.17 -12.95
C ILE A 118 -6.16 7.26 -11.74
N GLY A 119 -7.26 6.75 -11.19
CA GLY A 119 -7.28 5.96 -9.97
C GLY A 119 -6.23 4.84 -9.91
N HIS A 120 -6.07 4.05 -10.97
CA HIS A 120 -5.05 3.01 -11.09
C HIS A 120 -4.03 3.34 -12.17
N GLY A 121 -3.69 4.62 -12.34
CA GLY A 121 -2.69 5.08 -13.30
C GLY A 121 -1.25 4.84 -12.85
N LYS A 122 -0.31 5.41 -13.61
CA LYS A 122 1.12 5.18 -13.37
C LYS A 122 1.60 5.67 -12.00
N GLU A 123 1.05 6.76 -11.49
CA GLU A 123 1.40 7.30 -10.17
C GLU A 123 1.02 6.33 -9.06
N TRP A 124 -0.19 5.80 -9.09
CA TRP A 124 -0.65 4.80 -8.13
C TRP A 124 0.14 3.48 -8.25
N LYS A 125 0.39 3.02 -9.46
CA LYS A 125 1.19 1.81 -9.69
C LYS A 125 2.61 1.95 -9.13
N SER A 126 3.22 3.12 -9.32
CA SER A 126 4.54 3.44 -8.78
C SER A 126 4.52 3.42 -7.24
N GLU A 127 3.49 4.00 -6.64
CA GLU A 127 3.33 4.01 -5.19
C GLU A 127 3.14 2.60 -4.63
N MET A 128 2.33 1.78 -5.28
CA MET A 128 2.12 0.38 -4.88
C MET A 128 3.43 -0.41 -4.92
N ARG A 129 4.26 -0.20 -5.94
CA ARG A 129 5.59 -0.85 -6.02
C ARG A 129 6.51 -0.36 -4.92
N ARG A 130 6.48 0.93 -4.62
CA ARG A 130 7.32 1.52 -3.57
C ARG A 130 7.02 0.91 -2.20
N VAL A 131 5.75 0.67 -1.88
CA VAL A 131 5.35 0.03 -0.61
C VAL A 131 5.49 -1.49 -0.63
N GLY A 132 5.94 -2.08 -1.74
CA GLY A 132 6.28 -3.49 -1.82
C GLY A 132 5.19 -4.40 -2.36
N TYR A 133 4.24 -3.88 -3.13
CA TYR A 133 3.24 -4.71 -3.77
C TYR A 133 3.85 -5.63 -4.83
N VAL A 134 3.54 -6.91 -4.75
CA VAL A 134 3.97 -7.93 -5.70
C VAL A 134 2.73 -8.59 -6.31
N GLY A 135 2.48 -8.36 -7.59
CA GLY A 135 1.34 -8.92 -8.30
C GLY A 135 0.80 -7.96 -9.35
N LYS A 136 -0.44 -8.18 -9.78
CA LYS A 136 -1.12 -7.27 -10.72
C LYS A 136 -1.57 -6.01 -9.99
N VAL A 137 -1.00 -4.88 -10.36
CA VAL A 137 -1.29 -3.59 -9.69
C VAL A 137 -2.63 -2.97 -10.10
N THR A 138 -3.34 -3.54 -11.05
CA THR A 138 -4.63 -3.01 -11.52
C THR A 138 -5.83 -3.61 -10.80
N ARG A 139 -5.64 -4.71 -10.07
CA ARG A 139 -6.72 -5.43 -9.40
C ARG A 139 -6.18 -6.14 -8.17
N TYR A 140 -6.72 -5.82 -7.01
CA TYR A 140 -6.45 -6.54 -5.77
C TYR A 140 -7.59 -7.50 -5.48
N THR A 141 -7.26 -8.79 -5.33
CA THR A 141 -8.25 -9.85 -5.07
C THR A 141 -8.19 -10.39 -3.63
N GLY A 142 -7.29 -9.88 -2.82
CA GLY A 142 -7.04 -10.39 -1.48
C GLY A 142 -6.01 -11.52 -1.43
N SER A 143 -5.58 -12.03 -2.59
CA SER A 143 -4.60 -13.11 -2.69
C SER A 143 -3.21 -12.65 -3.10
N GLU A 144 -3.08 -11.42 -3.54
CA GLU A 144 -1.80 -10.82 -3.92
C GLU A 144 -0.93 -10.58 -2.70
N ARG A 145 0.37 -10.65 -2.91
CA ARG A 145 1.35 -10.38 -1.88
C ARG A 145 1.59 -8.89 -1.70
N PHE A 146 1.64 -8.47 -0.45
CA PHE A 146 2.26 -7.23 -0.05
C PHE A 146 3.50 -7.54 0.75
N MET A 147 4.57 -6.74 0.55
CA MET A 147 5.78 -6.81 1.37
C MET A 147 6.29 -8.25 1.56
N GLY A 148 6.51 -8.94 0.46
CA GLY A 148 7.21 -10.23 0.43
C GLY A 148 6.67 -11.39 1.28
N GLY A 149 5.67 -11.19 2.11
CA GLY A 149 5.25 -12.24 3.03
C GLY A 149 3.84 -12.18 3.54
N LEU A 150 3.06 -11.24 3.06
CA LEU A 150 1.74 -10.96 3.57
C LEU A 150 0.59 -11.73 2.91
N VAL A 151 0.81 -12.91 2.58
CA VAL A 151 -0.31 -13.71 2.03
C VAL A 151 -0.60 -14.87 2.93
#